data_6a7a04cde789807235391b222e123a29
#
_entry.id   6a7a04cde789807235391b222e123a29
#
_cell.length_a   1.000
_cell.length_b   1.000
_cell.length_c   1.000
_cell.angle_alpha   90.00
_cell.angle_beta   90.00
_cell.angle_gamma   90.00
#
_symmetry.space_group_name_H-M   'P 1'
#
loop_
_entity.id
_entity.type
_entity.pdbx_description
1 polymer ?
#
loop_
_entity_poly.entity_id
_entity_poly.type
_entity_poly.pdbx_seq_one_letter_code
_entity_poly.pdbx_strand_id
1 'polypeptide(L)'
;MLACAVPWLACTPQQPRPPAQSPRYPRSGDFAQELGFGGGTRHYLLHLPPDYARHVPLPLVLAFHGGGGDAKDFQRAAGLDAQADALGWAVAYPDGSGKLDHRLLTWNAGTCCGEAQAEHVDDVGFAVALLADLARDLDLDRTRIYAVGHSNGGMMAYRLAAREGARIAAVVSVAGPDMSDSFPSGPPVPVLHIHSVDDPRASYAGGESRTLAFISHHQSFRSVDDTLARWRGRDGCTGEGKVVDQRKLESHSAELVDFGPCANGADVLLWRMHGPGHGWPGGHSWLSALVIGPETKVIRAAEEIFRFLPRFSRPDAPPLR
;
A
#
# COMPACT_ATOMS: atom_id res chain seq x y z
N MET A 1 43.02 36.86 -43.39
CA MET A 1 42.51 35.69 -42.71
C MET A 1 42.35 36.05 -41.24
N LEU A 2 41.12 36.38 -40.83
CA LEU A 2 40.79 36.68 -39.43
C LEU A 2 40.23 35.38 -38.80
N ALA A 3 40.91 34.88 -37.78
CA ALA A 3 40.45 33.76 -36.97
C ALA A 3 39.56 34.28 -35.82
N CYS A 4 38.28 33.96 -35.88
CA CYS A 4 37.35 34.19 -34.75
C CYS A 4 37.57 33.12 -33.68
N ALA A 5 38.08 33.53 -32.51
CA ALA A 5 38.12 32.70 -31.30
C ALA A 5 36.76 32.71 -30.63
N VAL A 6 36.11 31.54 -30.49
CA VAL A 6 34.87 31.33 -29.73
C VAL A 6 35.25 31.07 -28.26
N PRO A 7 34.74 31.84 -27.30
CA PRO A 7 35.01 31.54 -25.89
C PRO A 7 34.21 30.33 -25.41
N TRP A 8 34.86 29.35 -24.83
CA TRP A 8 34.26 28.23 -24.12
C TRP A 8 33.55 28.75 -22.86
N LEU A 9 32.22 28.81 -22.88
CA LEU A 9 31.45 28.97 -21.66
C LEU A 9 31.55 27.68 -20.85
N ALA A 10 32.29 27.72 -19.76
CA ALA A 10 32.36 26.66 -18.78
C ALA A 10 30.98 26.51 -18.12
N CYS A 11 30.29 25.41 -18.39
CA CYS A 11 29.12 25.01 -17.60
C CYS A 11 29.61 24.69 -16.18
N THR A 12 29.43 25.61 -15.27
CA THR A 12 29.56 25.31 -13.82
C THR A 12 28.46 24.35 -13.44
N PRO A 13 28.78 23.20 -12.86
CA PRO A 13 27.75 22.30 -12.34
C PRO A 13 26.96 23.06 -11.27
N GLN A 14 25.67 23.20 -11.48
CA GLN A 14 24.77 23.81 -10.53
C GLN A 14 24.78 22.93 -9.27
N GLN A 15 25.29 23.45 -8.17
CA GLN A 15 25.24 22.74 -6.89
C GLN A 15 23.79 22.43 -6.54
N PRO A 16 23.48 21.22 -6.09
CA PRO A 16 22.14 20.87 -5.67
C PRO A 16 21.71 21.87 -4.60
N ARG A 17 20.55 22.52 -4.83
CA ARG A 17 19.94 23.44 -3.85
C ARG A 17 19.73 22.64 -2.56
N PRO A 18 20.17 23.14 -1.39
CA PRO A 18 19.88 22.46 -0.13
C PRO A 18 18.35 22.29 -0.01
N PRO A 19 17.87 21.11 0.38
CA PRO A 19 16.44 20.85 0.50
C PRO A 19 15.85 21.86 1.50
N ALA A 20 14.92 22.68 1.04
CA ALA A 20 14.16 23.56 1.90
C ALA A 20 13.20 22.72 2.74
N GLN A 21 13.35 22.75 4.07
CA GLN A 21 12.33 22.19 4.95
C GLN A 21 10.99 22.89 4.67
N SER A 22 9.94 22.10 4.49
CA SER A 22 8.60 22.67 4.36
C SER A 22 8.18 23.34 5.67
N PRO A 23 7.61 24.56 5.63
CA PRO A 23 7.03 25.19 6.82
C PRO A 23 5.96 24.32 7.49
N ARG A 24 5.23 23.50 6.73
CA ARG A 24 4.22 22.56 7.22
C ARG A 24 4.85 21.37 7.92
N TYR A 25 6.05 20.97 7.49
CA TYR A 25 6.80 19.81 8.03
C TYR A 25 8.21 20.24 8.44
N PRO A 26 8.36 20.99 9.55
CA PRO A 26 9.64 21.62 9.91
C PRO A 26 10.68 20.61 10.47
N ARG A 27 10.28 19.39 10.75
CA ARG A 27 11.13 18.31 11.31
C ARG A 27 10.68 16.94 10.85
N SER A 28 11.45 15.90 11.12
CA SER A 28 11.02 14.50 11.04
C SER A 28 9.99 14.15 12.13
N GLY A 29 9.30 13.02 11.98
CA GLY A 29 8.32 12.48 12.90
C GLY A 29 6.90 12.48 12.35
N ASP A 30 5.92 12.38 13.24
CA ASP A 30 4.52 12.17 12.90
C ASP A 30 3.73 13.48 12.89
N PHE A 31 2.87 13.61 11.89
CA PHE A 31 1.99 14.77 11.66
C PHE A 31 0.57 14.32 11.39
N ALA A 32 -0.37 14.70 12.27
CA ALA A 32 -1.79 14.58 11.99
C ALA A 32 -2.23 15.74 11.10
N GLN A 33 -2.92 15.45 10.01
CA GLN A 33 -3.27 16.40 8.98
C GLN A 33 -4.70 16.22 8.50
N GLU A 34 -5.24 17.28 7.92
CA GLU A 34 -6.58 17.32 7.34
C GLU A 34 -6.51 17.75 5.87
N LEU A 35 -7.41 17.18 5.06
CA LEU A 35 -7.56 17.52 3.65
C LEU A 35 -9.05 17.67 3.32
N GLY A 36 -9.43 18.82 2.78
CA GLY A 36 -10.77 19.01 2.22
C GLY A 36 -10.94 18.18 0.95
N PHE A 37 -11.89 17.24 0.95
CA PHE A 37 -12.18 16.38 -0.20
C PHE A 37 -13.64 15.91 -0.20
N GLY A 38 -14.29 15.88 -1.37
CA GLY A 38 -15.65 15.37 -1.53
C GLY A 38 -16.72 16.15 -0.77
N GLY A 39 -16.49 17.43 -0.49
CA GLY A 39 -17.39 18.29 0.28
C GLY A 39 -17.27 18.15 1.81
N GLY A 40 -16.31 17.35 2.29
CA GLY A 40 -16.01 17.15 3.70
C GLY A 40 -14.54 17.28 4.03
N THR A 41 -14.19 16.96 5.27
CA THR A 41 -12.81 16.89 5.74
C THR A 41 -12.41 15.41 5.85
N ARG A 42 -11.25 15.06 5.30
CA ARG A 42 -10.61 13.76 5.45
C ARG A 42 -9.34 13.93 6.27
N HIS A 43 -8.97 12.91 7.01
CA HIS A 43 -7.82 12.94 7.91
C HIS A 43 -6.74 11.95 7.46
N TYR A 44 -5.50 12.24 7.81
CA TYR A 44 -4.38 11.32 7.62
C TYR A 44 -3.26 11.58 8.62
N LEU A 45 -2.44 10.58 8.88
CA LEU A 45 -1.15 10.72 9.54
C LEU A 45 -0.05 10.64 8.49
N LEU A 46 0.96 11.49 8.63
CA LEU A 46 2.17 11.45 7.84
C LEU A 46 3.36 11.17 8.76
N HIS A 47 4.09 10.12 8.47
CA HIS A 47 5.39 9.84 9.07
C HIS A 47 6.51 10.26 8.13
N LEU A 48 7.42 11.11 8.61
CA LEU A 48 8.63 11.53 7.90
C LEU A 48 9.87 10.98 8.60
N PRO A 49 10.76 10.30 7.85
CA PRO A 49 11.94 9.66 8.42
C PRO A 49 12.91 10.68 8.98
N PRO A 50 13.87 10.28 9.86
CA PRO A 50 14.96 11.11 10.29
C PRO A 50 15.67 11.78 9.11
N ASP A 51 15.99 13.08 9.23
CA ASP A 51 16.67 13.86 8.18
C ASP A 51 15.97 13.80 6.79
N TYR A 52 14.62 13.67 6.75
CA TYR A 52 13.85 13.50 5.50
C TYR A 52 14.24 14.50 4.40
N ALA A 53 14.60 15.73 4.77
CA ALA A 53 15.02 16.76 3.84
C ALA A 53 16.33 16.43 3.07
N ARG A 54 17.08 15.43 3.50
CA ARG A 54 18.27 14.90 2.81
C ARG A 54 17.97 13.73 1.89
N HIS A 55 16.77 13.15 2.01
CA HIS A 55 16.32 11.97 1.24
C HIS A 55 15.41 12.38 0.07
N VAL A 56 15.70 13.49 -0.57
CA VAL A 56 14.90 14.01 -1.69
C VAL A 56 15.48 13.62 -3.04
N PRO A 57 14.64 13.25 -4.02
CA PRO A 57 13.18 13.09 -3.93
C PRO A 57 12.78 11.94 -3.02
N LEU A 58 11.72 12.14 -2.20
CA LEU A 58 11.30 11.27 -1.10
C LEU A 58 10.32 10.20 -1.57
N PRO A 59 10.64 8.90 -1.50
CA PRO A 59 9.67 7.84 -1.79
C PRO A 59 8.55 7.83 -0.76
N LEU A 60 7.35 7.43 -1.18
CA LEU A 60 6.16 7.44 -0.34
C LEU A 60 5.40 6.11 -0.37
N VAL A 61 5.03 5.63 0.80
CA VAL A 61 4.08 4.53 0.97
C VAL A 61 2.73 5.10 1.43
N LEU A 62 1.66 4.82 0.68
CA LEU A 62 0.27 5.00 1.12
C LEU A 62 -0.16 3.73 1.86
N ALA A 63 -0.43 3.82 3.15
CA ALA A 63 -0.71 2.69 4.04
C ALA A 63 -2.17 2.71 4.53
N PHE A 64 -2.99 1.78 4.02
CA PHE A 64 -4.43 1.73 4.26
C PHE A 64 -4.78 0.75 5.38
N HIS A 65 -5.45 1.23 6.43
CA HIS A 65 -5.91 0.42 7.57
C HIS A 65 -7.01 -0.59 7.19
N GLY A 66 -7.18 -1.63 7.99
CA GLY A 66 -8.26 -2.60 7.85
C GLY A 66 -9.63 -2.04 8.22
N GLY A 67 -10.69 -2.68 7.75
CA GLY A 67 -12.06 -2.28 8.07
C GLY A 67 -12.32 -2.23 9.58
N GLY A 68 -12.94 -1.14 10.04
CA GLY A 68 -13.21 -0.86 11.44
C GLY A 68 -12.06 -0.21 12.20
N GLY A 69 -10.88 -0.09 11.59
CA GLY A 69 -9.70 0.59 12.15
C GLY A 69 -9.63 2.07 11.78
N ASP A 70 -8.48 2.66 12.08
CA ASP A 70 -8.09 4.03 11.73
C ASP A 70 -6.58 4.11 11.42
N ALA A 71 -6.13 5.28 10.96
CA ALA A 71 -4.73 5.56 10.61
C ALA A 71 -3.78 5.33 11.79
N LYS A 72 -4.16 5.79 12.98
CA LYS A 72 -3.31 5.76 14.18
C LYS A 72 -3.09 4.36 14.71
N ASP A 73 -4.15 3.56 14.74
CA ASP A 73 -4.05 2.17 15.18
C ASP A 73 -3.27 1.33 14.18
N PHE A 74 -3.43 1.59 12.87
CA PHE A 74 -2.67 0.89 11.85
C PHE A 74 -1.19 1.28 11.87
N GLN A 75 -0.83 2.55 12.00
CA GLN A 75 0.55 3.00 12.16
C GLN A 75 1.26 2.25 13.29
N ARG A 76 0.61 2.18 14.47
CA ARG A 76 1.16 1.48 15.64
C ARG A 76 1.31 -0.03 15.44
N ALA A 77 0.35 -0.63 14.75
CA ALA A 77 0.28 -2.09 14.60
C ALA A 77 1.19 -2.61 13.49
N ALA A 78 1.35 -1.86 12.40
CA ALA A 78 1.98 -2.35 11.18
C ALA A 78 3.50 -2.38 11.22
N GLY A 79 4.15 -1.51 12.02
CA GLY A 79 5.62 -1.43 12.12
C GLY A 79 6.29 -0.95 10.84
N LEU A 80 5.57 -0.20 9.98
CA LEU A 80 6.10 0.30 8.70
C LEU A 80 7.10 1.44 8.91
N ASP A 81 6.89 2.30 9.91
CA ASP A 81 7.73 3.48 10.16
C ASP A 81 9.19 3.11 10.39
N ALA A 82 9.45 2.08 11.21
CA ALA A 82 10.81 1.65 11.49
C ALA A 82 11.56 1.16 10.22
N GLN A 83 10.85 0.53 9.29
CA GLN A 83 11.42 0.11 8.01
C GLN A 83 11.61 1.30 7.06
N ALA A 84 10.65 2.23 7.06
CA ALA A 84 10.69 3.45 6.27
C ALA A 84 11.85 4.35 6.72
N ASP A 85 12.06 4.52 8.02
CA ASP A 85 13.18 5.25 8.61
C ASP A 85 14.53 4.71 8.13
N ALA A 86 14.69 3.38 8.12
CA ALA A 86 15.93 2.75 7.69
C ALA A 86 16.27 3.02 6.22
N LEU A 87 15.26 3.32 5.38
CA LEU A 87 15.43 3.61 3.96
C LEU A 87 15.29 5.10 3.61
N GLY A 88 14.95 5.96 4.57
CA GLY A 88 14.69 7.38 4.33
C GLY A 88 13.40 7.61 3.53
N TRP A 89 12.33 6.84 3.77
CA TRP A 89 11.04 6.92 3.07
C TRP A 89 9.97 7.55 3.95
N ALA A 90 8.97 8.17 3.34
CA ALA A 90 7.76 8.63 4.03
C ALA A 90 6.67 7.56 4.00
N VAL A 91 5.81 7.60 5.03
CA VAL A 91 4.58 6.79 5.07
C VAL A 91 3.40 7.69 5.38
N ALA A 92 2.37 7.67 4.53
CA ALA A 92 1.10 8.34 4.78
C ALA A 92 0.04 7.29 5.12
N TYR A 93 -0.64 7.49 6.23
CA TYR A 93 -1.72 6.66 6.74
C TYR A 93 -3.03 7.46 6.66
N PRO A 94 -3.77 7.39 5.56
CA PRO A 94 -5.07 8.04 5.47
C PRO A 94 -6.12 7.31 6.33
N ASP A 95 -7.11 8.07 6.80
CA ASP A 95 -8.33 7.54 7.40
C ASP A 95 -9.38 7.24 6.34
N GLY A 96 -10.03 6.09 6.47
CA GLY A 96 -11.21 5.72 5.71
C GLY A 96 -12.42 6.61 6.00
N SER A 97 -13.60 6.15 5.65
CA SER A 97 -14.87 6.83 5.91
C SER A 97 -15.80 5.95 6.75
N GLY A 98 -16.65 6.58 7.55
CA GLY A 98 -17.63 5.91 8.41
C GLY A 98 -18.59 6.91 9.06
N LYS A 99 -19.65 6.41 9.68
CA LYS A 99 -20.65 7.24 10.39
C LYS A 99 -20.13 7.85 11.68
N LEU A 100 -19.13 7.22 12.28
CA LEU A 100 -18.54 7.68 13.54
C LEU A 100 -17.20 8.32 13.21
N ASP A 101 -17.03 9.54 13.69
CA ASP A 101 -15.80 10.29 13.51
C ASP A 101 -14.60 9.51 14.10
N HIS A 102 -13.58 9.27 13.27
CA HIS A 102 -12.37 8.49 13.59
C HIS A 102 -12.60 7.08 14.16
N ARG A 103 -13.75 6.45 13.88
CA ARG A 103 -14.05 5.09 14.36
C ARG A 103 -14.82 4.27 13.35
N LEU A 104 -14.56 2.96 13.36
CA LEU A 104 -15.22 1.98 12.50
C LEU A 104 -15.15 2.38 11.01
N LEU A 105 -14.01 2.94 10.62
CA LEU A 105 -13.79 3.44 9.28
C LEU A 105 -13.60 2.28 8.30
N THR A 106 -14.03 2.50 7.06
CA THR A 106 -13.91 1.55 5.96
C THR A 106 -13.46 2.25 4.69
N TRP A 107 -13.08 1.45 3.71
CA TRP A 107 -12.72 1.89 2.36
C TRP A 107 -13.72 1.34 1.36
N ASN A 108 -14.12 2.16 0.41
CA ASN A 108 -14.79 1.70 -0.79
C ASN A 108 -13.76 1.05 -1.72
N ALA A 109 -13.61 -0.26 -1.61
CA ALA A 109 -12.67 -1.03 -2.41
C ALA A 109 -13.31 -1.63 -3.69
N GLY A 110 -14.43 -1.09 -4.13
CA GLY A 110 -15.20 -1.55 -5.28
C GLY A 110 -16.43 -2.32 -4.86
N THR A 111 -16.38 -3.64 -4.85
CA THR A 111 -17.48 -4.49 -4.39
C THR A 111 -17.46 -4.76 -2.88
N CYS A 112 -16.57 -4.12 -2.13
CA CYS A 112 -16.39 -4.14 -0.65
C CYS A 112 -15.83 -2.79 -0.19
N CYS A 113 -16.00 -2.28 1.00
CA CYS A 113 -16.74 -2.82 2.12
C CYS A 113 -17.41 -1.70 2.93
N GLY A 114 -18.42 -2.08 3.70
CA GLY A 114 -19.00 -1.28 4.77
C GLY A 114 -19.64 0.02 4.28
N GLU A 115 -19.63 1.03 5.18
CA GLU A 115 -20.25 2.32 4.93
C GLU A 115 -19.66 3.04 3.71
N ALA A 116 -18.33 3.05 3.59
CA ALA A 116 -17.67 3.74 2.48
C ALA A 116 -18.09 3.17 1.11
N GLN A 117 -18.29 1.86 1.02
CA GLN A 117 -18.79 1.21 -0.20
C GLN A 117 -20.27 1.50 -0.42
N ALA A 118 -21.11 1.44 0.63
CA ALA A 118 -22.54 1.70 0.55
C ALA A 118 -22.84 3.14 0.10
N GLU A 119 -22.06 4.10 0.58
CA GLU A 119 -22.17 5.53 0.23
C GLU A 119 -21.37 5.91 -1.04
N HIS A 120 -20.76 4.93 -1.72
CA HIS A 120 -19.98 5.13 -2.94
C HIS A 120 -18.87 6.18 -2.78
N VAL A 121 -18.24 6.25 -1.60
CA VAL A 121 -17.17 7.22 -1.32
C VAL A 121 -16.05 7.09 -2.35
N ASP A 122 -15.56 8.22 -2.85
CA ASP A 122 -14.44 8.27 -3.81
C ASP A 122 -13.09 8.22 -3.09
N ASP A 123 -12.75 7.06 -2.54
CA ASP A 123 -11.48 6.85 -1.83
C ASP A 123 -10.26 6.83 -2.78
N VAL A 124 -10.45 6.47 -4.05
CA VAL A 124 -9.38 6.56 -5.07
C VAL A 124 -9.06 8.03 -5.33
N GLY A 125 -10.08 8.87 -5.58
CA GLY A 125 -9.90 10.31 -5.75
C GLY A 125 -9.28 10.96 -4.51
N PHE A 126 -9.67 10.53 -3.30
CA PHE A 126 -9.05 10.99 -2.06
C PHE A 126 -7.56 10.64 -1.98
N ALA A 127 -7.16 9.43 -2.32
CA ALA A 127 -5.75 9.02 -2.32
C ALA A 127 -4.93 9.85 -3.34
N VAL A 128 -5.49 10.14 -4.52
CA VAL A 128 -4.86 11.01 -5.53
C VAL A 128 -4.76 12.46 -5.02
N ALA A 129 -5.81 12.98 -4.39
CA ALA A 129 -5.80 14.32 -3.80
C ALA A 129 -4.77 14.44 -2.66
N LEU A 130 -4.62 13.39 -1.85
CA LEU A 130 -3.60 13.30 -0.80
C LEU A 130 -2.18 13.36 -1.39
N LEU A 131 -1.90 12.64 -2.47
CA LEU A 131 -0.61 12.73 -3.17
C LEU A 131 -0.33 14.14 -3.66
N ALA A 132 -1.34 14.81 -4.24
CA ALA A 132 -1.20 16.19 -4.71
C ALA A 132 -1.01 17.18 -3.55
N ASP A 133 -1.67 16.97 -2.40
CA ASP A 133 -1.50 17.80 -1.21
C ASP A 133 -0.09 17.69 -0.63
N LEU A 134 0.40 16.46 -0.47
CA LEU A 134 1.76 16.20 0.03
C LEU A 134 2.83 16.77 -0.91
N ALA A 135 2.64 16.68 -2.23
CA ALA A 135 3.58 17.19 -3.23
C ALA A 135 3.67 18.73 -3.29
N ARG A 136 2.81 19.47 -2.58
CA ARG A 136 2.96 20.94 -2.44
C ARG A 136 4.08 21.32 -1.50
N ASP A 137 4.29 20.48 -0.48
CA ASP A 137 5.16 20.77 0.64
C ASP A 137 6.40 19.87 0.71
N LEU A 138 6.36 18.71 0.05
CA LEU A 138 7.42 17.71 0.02
C LEU A 138 7.89 17.48 -1.41
N ASP A 139 9.21 17.32 -1.58
CA ASP A 139 9.79 16.86 -2.84
C ASP A 139 9.67 15.32 -2.92
N LEU A 140 8.48 14.86 -3.33
CA LEU A 140 8.18 13.44 -3.46
C LEU A 140 8.79 12.84 -4.73
N ASP A 141 9.33 11.63 -4.62
CA ASP A 141 9.70 10.84 -5.77
C ASP A 141 8.45 10.23 -6.43
N ARG A 142 7.93 10.91 -7.44
CA ARG A 142 6.76 10.44 -8.19
C ARG A 142 6.94 9.05 -8.81
N THR A 143 8.18 8.60 -8.99
CA THR A 143 8.48 7.28 -9.57
C THR A 143 8.43 6.16 -8.55
N ARG A 144 8.41 6.50 -7.24
CA ARG A 144 8.43 5.55 -6.12
C ARG A 144 7.28 5.84 -5.14
N ILE A 145 6.05 5.75 -5.66
CA ILE A 145 4.80 5.80 -4.88
C ILE A 145 4.24 4.39 -4.79
N TYR A 146 3.98 3.93 -3.58
CA TYR A 146 3.54 2.57 -3.31
C TYR A 146 2.23 2.54 -2.55
N ALA A 147 1.43 1.49 -2.75
CA ALA A 147 0.19 1.27 -2.03
C ALA A 147 0.28 -0.02 -1.20
N VAL A 148 0.03 0.08 0.09
CA VAL A 148 0.09 -1.03 1.05
C VAL A 148 -1.19 -1.03 1.88
N GLY A 149 -1.74 -2.19 2.23
CA GLY A 149 -2.88 -2.20 3.14
C GLY A 149 -3.17 -3.55 3.76
N HIS A 150 -4.00 -3.52 4.81
CA HIS A 150 -4.48 -4.68 5.52
C HIS A 150 -5.97 -4.89 5.29
N SER A 151 -6.41 -6.14 5.02
CA SER A 151 -7.83 -6.49 4.92
C SER A 151 -8.58 -5.57 3.93
N ASN A 152 -9.62 -4.86 4.33
CA ASN A 152 -10.31 -3.85 3.50
C ASN A 152 -9.35 -2.76 2.97
N GLY A 153 -8.31 -2.38 3.73
CA GLY A 153 -7.24 -1.50 3.24
C GLY A 153 -6.35 -2.14 2.18
N GLY A 154 -6.12 -3.46 2.25
CA GLY A 154 -5.44 -4.22 1.20
C GLY A 154 -6.25 -4.28 -0.09
N MET A 155 -7.57 -4.44 0.04
CA MET A 155 -8.52 -4.34 -1.08
C MET A 155 -8.51 -2.92 -1.70
N MET A 156 -8.41 -1.88 -0.85
CA MET A 156 -8.29 -0.48 -1.30
C MET A 156 -6.97 -0.23 -2.03
N ALA A 157 -5.86 -0.79 -1.53
CA ALA A 157 -4.56 -0.70 -2.21
C ALA A 157 -4.61 -1.33 -3.61
N TYR A 158 -5.26 -2.48 -3.76
CA TYR A 158 -5.52 -3.09 -5.06
C TYR A 158 -6.38 -2.19 -5.96
N ARG A 159 -7.49 -1.65 -5.45
CA ARG A 159 -8.35 -0.76 -6.23
C ARG A 159 -7.60 0.48 -6.71
N LEU A 160 -6.79 1.10 -5.85
CA LEU A 160 -5.95 2.22 -6.21
C LEU A 160 -4.96 1.83 -7.32
N ALA A 161 -4.24 0.72 -7.16
CA ALA A 161 -3.29 0.24 -8.16
C ALA A 161 -3.97 -0.17 -9.48
N ALA A 162 -5.20 -0.70 -9.43
CA ALA A 162 -5.96 -1.02 -10.63
C ALA A 162 -6.35 0.24 -11.41
N ARG A 163 -6.76 1.31 -10.73
CA ARG A 163 -7.24 2.57 -11.34
C ARG A 163 -6.10 3.53 -11.67
N GLU A 164 -5.11 3.62 -10.82
CA GLU A 164 -4.00 4.58 -10.89
C GLU A 164 -2.64 3.90 -11.12
N GLY A 165 -2.61 2.76 -11.80
CA GLY A 165 -1.40 1.98 -12.03
C GLY A 165 -0.28 2.73 -12.74
N ALA A 166 -0.58 3.83 -13.44
CA ALA A 166 0.43 4.73 -13.98
C ALA A 166 1.19 5.53 -12.90
N ARG A 167 0.64 5.62 -11.67
CA ARG A 167 1.23 6.33 -10.52
C ARG A 167 1.84 5.39 -9.50
N ILE A 168 1.31 4.16 -9.38
CA ILE A 168 1.68 3.21 -8.33
C ILE A 168 2.80 2.31 -8.85
N ALA A 169 3.96 2.37 -8.21
CA ALA A 169 5.15 1.59 -8.60
C ALA A 169 5.05 0.12 -8.19
N ALA A 170 4.40 -0.18 -7.07
CA ALA A 170 4.06 -1.53 -6.63
C ALA A 170 2.93 -1.50 -5.60
N VAL A 171 2.22 -2.63 -5.44
CA VAL A 171 1.13 -2.79 -4.47
C VAL A 171 1.37 -3.99 -3.57
N VAL A 172 1.05 -3.82 -2.28
CA VAL A 172 1.06 -4.92 -1.32
C VAL A 172 -0.28 -5.01 -0.59
N SER A 173 -0.86 -6.20 -0.59
CA SER A 173 -2.08 -6.47 0.16
C SER A 173 -1.84 -7.59 1.18
N VAL A 174 -2.20 -7.33 2.43
CA VAL A 174 -2.18 -8.32 3.51
C VAL A 174 -3.60 -8.68 3.88
N ALA A 175 -3.97 -9.95 3.76
CA ALA A 175 -5.28 -10.52 4.10
C ALA A 175 -6.47 -9.83 3.39
N GLY A 176 -6.26 -9.24 2.21
CA GLY A 176 -7.29 -8.54 1.45
C GLY A 176 -7.26 -8.94 -0.03
N PRO A 177 -8.23 -9.73 -0.56
CA PRO A 177 -8.29 -10.03 -1.99
C PRO A 177 -8.62 -8.79 -2.82
N ASP A 178 -8.36 -8.81 -4.12
CA ASP A 178 -8.76 -7.75 -5.02
C ASP A 178 -10.28 -7.72 -5.20
N MET A 179 -10.91 -6.67 -4.69
CA MET A 179 -12.35 -6.44 -4.78
C MET A 179 -12.71 -5.32 -5.77
N SER A 180 -11.77 -4.92 -6.64
CA SER A 180 -11.99 -3.87 -7.62
C SER A 180 -13.17 -4.19 -8.54
N ASP A 181 -14.09 -3.23 -8.65
CA ASP A 181 -15.27 -3.26 -9.52
C ASP A 181 -14.91 -3.13 -11.00
N SER A 182 -13.80 -2.48 -11.29
CA SER A 182 -13.23 -2.36 -12.64
C SER A 182 -11.72 -2.66 -12.61
N PHE A 183 -11.24 -3.20 -13.70
CA PHE A 183 -9.84 -3.56 -13.88
C PHE A 183 -9.37 -3.10 -15.26
N PRO A 184 -9.22 -1.78 -15.46
CA PRO A 184 -8.84 -1.25 -16.75
C PRO A 184 -7.46 -1.76 -17.17
N SER A 185 -7.23 -1.87 -18.47
CA SER A 185 -5.90 -2.13 -19.00
C SER A 185 -4.95 -1.02 -18.61
N GLY A 186 -3.70 -1.35 -18.35
CA GLY A 186 -2.69 -0.38 -17.93
C GLY A 186 -1.32 -1.01 -17.85
N PRO A 187 -0.31 -0.26 -17.45
CA PRO A 187 1.03 -0.81 -17.27
C PRO A 187 1.01 -1.90 -16.19
N PRO A 188 1.92 -2.88 -16.26
CA PRO A 188 2.12 -3.85 -15.19
C PRO A 188 2.37 -3.15 -13.85
N VAL A 189 1.83 -3.68 -12.76
CA VAL A 189 2.06 -3.19 -11.40
C VAL A 189 2.47 -4.35 -10.52
N PRO A 190 3.73 -4.41 -10.09
CA PRO A 190 4.22 -5.47 -9.21
C PRO A 190 3.36 -5.68 -7.98
N VAL A 191 3.08 -6.93 -7.64
CA VAL A 191 2.18 -7.34 -6.56
C VAL A 191 2.92 -8.23 -5.57
N LEU A 192 2.80 -7.91 -4.27
CA LEU A 192 3.03 -8.84 -3.18
C LEU A 192 1.72 -9.07 -2.44
N HIS A 193 1.22 -10.29 -2.44
CA HIS A 193 0.06 -10.71 -1.66
C HIS A 193 0.50 -11.54 -0.48
N ILE A 194 0.00 -11.23 0.72
CA ILE A 194 0.30 -11.97 1.96
C ILE A 194 -1.02 -12.46 2.53
N HIS A 195 -1.23 -13.79 2.60
CA HIS A 195 -2.52 -14.33 3.04
C HIS A 195 -2.37 -15.69 3.73
N SER A 196 -3.17 -15.92 4.75
CA SER A 196 -3.29 -17.23 5.38
C SER A 196 -4.41 -18.06 4.75
N VAL A 197 -4.15 -19.33 4.52
CA VAL A 197 -5.19 -20.29 4.08
C VAL A 197 -6.24 -20.54 5.17
N ASP A 198 -5.88 -20.25 6.42
CA ASP A 198 -6.71 -20.44 7.61
C ASP A 198 -7.39 -19.13 8.06
N ASP A 199 -7.43 -18.11 7.20
CA ASP A 199 -8.06 -16.82 7.47
C ASP A 199 -9.57 -16.98 7.69
N PRO A 200 -10.08 -16.71 8.92
CA PRO A 200 -11.51 -16.88 9.22
C PRO A 200 -12.37 -15.70 8.75
N ARG A 201 -11.78 -14.58 8.29
CA ARG A 201 -12.47 -13.33 7.94
C ARG A 201 -12.56 -13.11 6.45
N ALA A 202 -11.42 -13.12 5.77
CA ALA A 202 -11.31 -13.04 4.32
C ALA A 202 -10.80 -14.39 3.81
N SER A 203 -11.71 -15.34 3.62
CA SER A 203 -11.37 -16.71 3.23
C SER A 203 -10.42 -16.73 2.04
N TYR A 204 -9.33 -17.46 2.15
CA TYR A 204 -8.38 -17.69 1.05
C TYR A 204 -9.09 -18.22 -0.21
N ALA A 205 -10.04 -19.14 -0.01
CA ALA A 205 -10.83 -19.73 -1.10
C ALA A 205 -11.95 -18.79 -1.63
N GLY A 206 -12.08 -17.60 -1.04
CA GLY A 206 -13.17 -16.69 -1.37
C GLY A 206 -14.53 -17.14 -0.83
N GLY A 207 -15.62 -16.64 -1.45
CA GLY A 207 -16.98 -16.95 -1.05
C GLY A 207 -17.53 -15.99 0.00
N GLU A 208 -18.66 -16.37 0.61
CA GLU A 208 -19.33 -15.50 1.58
C GLU A 208 -18.53 -15.32 2.87
N SER A 209 -18.42 -14.07 3.32
CA SER A 209 -17.81 -13.73 4.60
C SER A 209 -18.61 -14.35 5.75
N ARG A 210 -17.93 -15.01 6.67
CA ARG A 210 -18.49 -15.38 7.98
C ARG A 210 -18.50 -14.15 8.89
N THR A 211 -19.44 -13.25 8.65
CA THR A 211 -19.54 -11.97 9.36
C THR A 211 -20.05 -12.17 10.78
N LEU A 212 -19.50 -11.41 11.73
CA LEU A 212 -20.14 -11.21 13.03
C LEU A 212 -21.49 -10.50 12.80
N ALA A 213 -22.53 -10.96 13.48
CA ALA A 213 -23.94 -10.60 13.26
C ALA A 213 -24.30 -9.10 13.30
N PHE A 214 -23.35 -8.23 13.70
CA PHE A 214 -23.54 -6.78 13.76
C PHE A 214 -22.90 -6.01 12.58
N ILE A 215 -22.23 -6.69 11.65
CA ILE A 215 -21.79 -6.11 10.36
C ILE A 215 -22.69 -6.73 9.29
N SER A 216 -23.84 -6.11 9.05
CA SER A 216 -25.03 -6.68 8.42
C SER A 216 -25.00 -6.81 6.90
N HIS A 217 -23.87 -7.00 6.26
CA HIS A 217 -23.81 -7.19 4.82
C HIS A 217 -23.14 -8.52 4.47
N HIS A 218 -23.88 -9.40 3.82
CA HIS A 218 -23.32 -10.58 3.16
C HIS A 218 -22.33 -10.10 2.11
N GLN A 219 -21.05 -10.26 2.39
CA GLN A 219 -19.98 -9.89 1.49
C GLN A 219 -19.41 -11.15 0.86
N SER A 220 -19.49 -11.26 -0.44
CA SER A 220 -18.79 -12.32 -1.18
C SER A 220 -17.40 -11.81 -1.60
N PHE A 221 -16.36 -12.52 -1.18
CA PHE A 221 -14.98 -12.21 -1.52
C PHE A 221 -14.50 -13.02 -2.71
N ARG A 222 -13.66 -12.41 -3.53
CA ARG A 222 -12.87 -13.13 -4.52
C ARG A 222 -11.87 -14.04 -3.80
N SER A 223 -11.55 -15.21 -4.38
CA SER A 223 -10.46 -16.04 -3.87
C SER A 223 -9.10 -15.35 -4.05
N VAL A 224 -8.11 -15.77 -3.28
CA VAL A 224 -6.72 -15.33 -3.47
C VAL A 224 -6.21 -15.77 -4.84
N ASP A 225 -6.54 -16.99 -5.27
CA ASP A 225 -6.11 -17.52 -6.56
C ASP A 225 -6.70 -16.72 -7.72
N ASP A 226 -8.01 -16.36 -7.69
CA ASP A 226 -8.63 -15.49 -8.70
C ASP A 226 -8.05 -14.07 -8.66
N THR A 227 -7.76 -13.56 -7.47
CA THR A 227 -7.07 -12.27 -7.31
C THR A 227 -5.73 -12.29 -8.03
N LEU A 228 -4.89 -13.28 -7.75
CA LEU A 228 -3.58 -13.39 -8.35
C LEU A 228 -3.65 -13.69 -9.86
N ALA A 229 -4.62 -14.50 -10.31
CA ALA A 229 -4.83 -14.75 -11.73
C ALA A 229 -5.12 -13.46 -12.52
N ARG A 230 -5.91 -12.54 -11.96
CA ARG A 230 -6.18 -11.23 -12.58
C ARG A 230 -4.90 -10.39 -12.71
N TRP A 231 -4.10 -10.31 -11.65
CA TRP A 231 -2.86 -9.52 -11.65
C TRP A 231 -1.78 -10.17 -12.52
N ARG A 232 -1.63 -11.49 -12.47
CA ARG A 232 -0.77 -12.24 -13.41
C ARG A 232 -1.13 -11.97 -14.87
N GLY A 233 -2.43 -11.97 -15.18
CA GLY A 233 -2.91 -11.64 -16.53
C GLY A 233 -2.57 -10.20 -16.95
N ARG A 234 -2.76 -9.23 -16.06
CA ARG A 234 -2.39 -7.82 -16.30
C ARG A 234 -0.89 -7.65 -16.50
N ASP A 235 -0.11 -8.30 -15.65
CA ASP A 235 1.33 -8.13 -15.59
C ASP A 235 2.08 -9.06 -16.54
N GLY A 236 1.34 -9.87 -17.33
CA GLY A 236 1.89 -10.77 -18.33
C GLY A 236 2.80 -11.84 -17.76
N CYS A 237 2.45 -12.37 -16.57
CA CYS A 237 3.21 -13.43 -15.91
C CYS A 237 2.94 -14.79 -16.58
N THR A 238 3.99 -15.55 -16.85
CA THR A 238 3.92 -16.85 -17.54
C THR A 238 4.24 -18.04 -16.63
N GLY A 239 4.73 -17.79 -15.39
CA GLY A 239 5.05 -18.85 -14.43
C GLY A 239 3.81 -19.45 -13.79
N GLU A 240 3.86 -20.75 -13.51
CA GLU A 240 2.79 -21.48 -12.82
C GLU A 240 2.79 -21.31 -11.28
N GLY A 241 3.81 -20.63 -10.75
CA GLY A 241 4.05 -20.46 -9.33
C GLY A 241 5.11 -21.43 -8.81
N LYS A 242 6.25 -20.90 -8.40
CA LYS A 242 7.36 -21.66 -7.83
C LYS A 242 7.59 -21.18 -6.40
N VAL A 243 7.66 -22.13 -5.45
CA VAL A 243 8.09 -21.82 -4.08
C VAL A 243 9.57 -21.45 -4.09
N VAL A 244 9.89 -20.23 -3.65
CA VAL A 244 11.25 -19.67 -3.67
C VAL A 244 11.81 -19.42 -2.26
N ASP A 245 10.96 -19.38 -1.24
CA ASP A 245 11.33 -19.31 0.18
C ASP A 245 10.30 -20.07 1.01
N GLN A 246 10.75 -20.70 2.10
CA GLN A 246 9.89 -21.40 3.05
C GLN A 246 10.35 -21.11 4.47
N ARG A 247 9.39 -20.83 5.37
CA ARG A 247 9.65 -20.54 6.77
C ARG A 247 8.70 -21.32 7.66
N LYS A 248 9.19 -21.67 8.85
CA LYS A 248 8.40 -22.35 9.87
C LYS A 248 8.73 -21.78 11.24
N LEU A 249 7.69 -21.51 12.01
CA LEU A 249 7.80 -21.08 13.41
C LEU A 249 6.69 -21.78 14.20
N GLU A 250 7.06 -22.68 15.11
CA GLU A 250 6.11 -23.48 15.89
C GLU A 250 5.14 -24.25 14.97
N SER A 251 3.84 -24.04 15.12
CA SER A 251 2.78 -24.64 14.30
C SER A 251 2.49 -23.87 13.01
N HIS A 252 3.10 -22.70 12.81
CA HIS A 252 2.86 -21.85 11.63
C HIS A 252 3.93 -22.09 10.57
N SER A 253 3.52 -22.03 9.31
CA SER A 253 4.44 -22.04 8.17
C SER A 253 4.06 -20.95 7.15
N ALA A 254 5.03 -20.58 6.32
CA ALA A 254 4.85 -19.61 5.23
C ALA A 254 5.70 -20.06 4.03
N GLU A 255 5.13 -19.88 2.85
CA GLU A 255 5.80 -20.14 1.57
C GLU A 255 5.71 -18.89 0.69
N LEU A 256 6.84 -18.45 0.16
CA LEU A 256 6.87 -17.43 -0.88
C LEU A 256 6.76 -18.10 -2.24
N VAL A 257 5.67 -17.85 -2.94
CA VAL A 257 5.41 -18.33 -4.29
C VAL A 257 5.66 -17.20 -5.28
N ASP A 258 6.52 -17.45 -6.27
CA ASP A 258 6.84 -16.53 -7.35
C ASP A 258 6.15 -17.00 -8.64
N PHE A 259 5.36 -16.14 -9.27
CA PHE A 259 4.65 -16.39 -10.52
C PHE A 259 5.36 -15.82 -11.75
N GLY A 260 6.57 -15.32 -11.60
CA GLY A 260 7.39 -14.82 -12.71
C GLY A 260 7.86 -15.91 -13.68
N PRO A 261 8.43 -15.52 -14.84
CA PRO A 261 8.67 -14.13 -15.22
C PRO A 261 7.39 -13.38 -15.65
N CYS A 262 7.37 -12.08 -15.37
CA CYS A 262 6.30 -11.17 -15.77
C CYS A 262 6.81 -10.09 -16.74
N ALA A 263 5.90 -9.39 -17.44
CA ALA A 263 6.27 -8.36 -18.38
C ALA A 263 6.90 -7.12 -17.70
N ASN A 264 7.83 -6.49 -18.40
CA ASN A 264 8.47 -5.22 -17.99
C ASN A 264 9.08 -5.23 -16.59
N GLY A 265 9.57 -6.37 -16.12
CA GLY A 265 10.20 -6.51 -14.81
C GLY A 265 9.24 -6.43 -13.63
N ALA A 266 7.93 -6.59 -13.86
CA ALA A 266 6.97 -6.77 -12.78
C ALA A 266 7.15 -8.14 -12.11
N ASP A 267 6.72 -8.25 -10.87
CA ASP A 267 6.63 -9.50 -10.13
C ASP A 267 5.22 -9.67 -9.56
N VAL A 268 4.73 -10.90 -9.53
CA VAL A 268 3.55 -11.27 -8.76
C VAL A 268 3.97 -12.36 -7.78
N LEU A 269 3.98 -12.00 -6.50
CA LEU A 269 4.44 -12.83 -5.40
C LEU A 269 3.32 -13.09 -4.39
N LEU A 270 3.33 -14.29 -3.80
CA LEU A 270 2.41 -14.68 -2.73
C LEU A 270 3.17 -15.25 -1.53
N TRP A 271 3.07 -14.60 -0.38
CA TRP A 271 3.30 -15.28 0.89
C TRP A 271 2.04 -16.04 1.30
N ARG A 272 2.04 -17.35 1.10
CA ARG A 272 0.97 -18.26 1.53
C ARG A 272 1.31 -18.81 2.89
N MET A 273 0.45 -18.55 3.89
CA MET A 273 0.69 -18.96 5.27
C MET A 273 -0.30 -20.04 5.69
N HIS A 274 0.13 -20.91 6.63
CA HIS A 274 -0.68 -21.91 7.28
C HIS A 274 -0.59 -21.74 8.79
N GLY A 275 -1.73 -21.83 9.47
CA GLY A 275 -1.87 -21.71 10.92
C GLY A 275 -2.29 -20.34 11.44
N PRO A 276 -1.80 -19.19 10.93
CA PRO A 276 -2.27 -17.89 11.41
C PRO A 276 -3.66 -17.56 10.87
N GLY A 277 -4.31 -16.59 11.53
CA GLY A 277 -5.60 -16.04 11.11
C GLY A 277 -5.49 -14.79 10.23
N HIS A 278 -6.42 -13.84 10.45
CA HIS A 278 -6.58 -12.60 9.66
C HIS A 278 -5.64 -11.45 10.10
N GLY A 279 -4.76 -11.67 11.06
CA GLY A 279 -3.91 -10.62 11.61
C GLY A 279 -2.81 -10.14 10.66
N TRP A 280 -2.21 -8.99 10.98
CA TRP A 280 -1.01 -8.48 10.33
C TRP A 280 0.23 -9.26 10.82
N PRO A 281 0.93 -10.03 9.98
CA PRO A 281 2.05 -10.85 10.41
C PRO A 281 3.19 -10.02 11.01
N GLY A 282 3.61 -10.37 12.23
CA GLY A 282 4.65 -9.66 12.97
C GLY A 282 4.22 -8.38 13.66
N GLY A 283 2.97 -7.95 13.48
CA GLY A 283 2.36 -6.82 14.16
C GLY A 283 1.50 -7.23 15.35
N HIS A 284 0.71 -6.28 15.83
CA HIS A 284 -0.27 -6.51 16.89
C HIS A 284 -1.67 -6.15 16.39
N SER A 285 -2.66 -6.96 16.74
CA SER A 285 -4.05 -6.62 16.48
C SER A 285 -4.74 -6.12 17.74
N TRP A 286 -5.56 -5.10 17.59
CA TRP A 286 -6.49 -4.67 18.64
C TRP A 286 -7.69 -5.61 18.77
N LEU A 287 -7.96 -6.43 17.74
CA LEU A 287 -9.02 -7.43 17.74
C LEU A 287 -8.54 -8.72 18.45
N SER A 288 -9.45 -9.32 19.20
CA SER A 288 -9.20 -10.59 19.88
C SER A 288 -8.87 -11.72 18.87
N ALA A 289 -7.95 -12.61 19.24
CA ALA A 289 -7.66 -13.84 18.49
C ALA A 289 -8.89 -14.71 18.27
N LEU A 290 -9.93 -14.61 19.10
CA LEU A 290 -11.22 -15.29 18.88
C LEU A 290 -11.94 -14.79 17.61
N VAL A 291 -11.65 -13.55 17.19
CA VAL A 291 -12.27 -12.90 16.03
C VAL A 291 -11.45 -13.06 14.77
N ILE A 292 -10.13 -12.88 14.89
CA ILE A 292 -9.21 -12.85 13.74
C ILE A 292 -8.38 -14.12 13.58
N GLY A 293 -8.46 -15.06 14.53
CA GLY A 293 -7.59 -16.22 14.59
C GLY A 293 -6.21 -15.93 15.21
N PRO A 294 -5.31 -16.90 15.22
CA PRO A 294 -3.96 -16.76 15.80
C PRO A 294 -3.12 -15.72 15.10
N GLU A 295 -2.37 -14.92 15.86
CA GLU A 295 -1.29 -14.06 15.34
C GLU A 295 -0.05 -14.88 14.99
N THR A 296 0.81 -14.34 14.13
CA THR A 296 2.04 -15.01 13.72
C THR A 296 3.23 -14.09 13.63
N LYS A 297 4.41 -14.66 13.81
CA LYS A 297 5.71 -14.05 13.51
C LYS A 297 6.54 -14.93 12.56
N VAL A 298 5.92 -15.88 11.88
CA VAL A 298 6.59 -16.76 10.90
C VAL A 298 7.20 -15.94 9.76
N ILE A 299 6.55 -14.84 9.41
CA ILE A 299 7.10 -13.70 8.68
C ILE A 299 6.74 -12.40 9.40
N ARG A 300 7.42 -11.32 9.07
CA ARG A 300 7.07 -9.95 9.48
C ARG A 300 6.66 -9.17 8.25
N ALA A 301 5.38 -8.82 8.13
CA ALA A 301 4.85 -8.17 6.93
C ALA A 301 5.61 -6.90 6.58
N ALA A 302 5.93 -6.03 7.55
CA ALA A 302 6.70 -4.82 7.30
C ALA A 302 8.07 -5.10 6.66
N GLU A 303 8.80 -6.11 7.15
CA GLU A 303 10.10 -6.48 6.59
C GLU A 303 9.96 -7.01 5.16
N GLU A 304 8.97 -7.86 4.88
CA GLU A 304 8.74 -8.40 3.54
C GLU A 304 8.30 -7.30 2.55
N ILE A 305 7.47 -6.36 3.00
CA ILE A 305 7.05 -5.19 2.23
C ILE A 305 8.26 -4.35 1.83
N PHE A 306 9.09 -3.95 2.80
CA PHE A 306 10.26 -3.11 2.51
C PHE A 306 11.44 -3.87 1.88
N ARG A 307 11.38 -5.19 1.80
CA ARG A 307 12.26 -6.00 0.94
C ARG A 307 11.75 -6.02 -0.51
N PHE A 308 10.44 -5.95 -0.71
CA PHE A 308 9.79 -6.01 -2.02
C PHE A 308 9.76 -4.65 -2.74
N LEU A 309 9.23 -3.61 -2.09
CA LEU A 309 8.95 -2.31 -2.72
C LEU A 309 10.16 -1.63 -3.38
N PRO A 310 11.38 -1.60 -2.77
CA PRO A 310 12.53 -0.90 -3.34
C PRO A 310 13.02 -1.44 -4.69
N ARG A 311 12.56 -2.60 -5.08
CA ARG A 311 12.89 -3.26 -6.35
C ARG A 311 12.21 -2.58 -7.55
N PHE A 312 11.20 -1.74 -7.31
CA PHE A 312 10.32 -1.22 -8.34
C PHE A 312 10.27 0.31 -8.35
N SER A 313 10.24 0.85 -9.56
CA SER A 313 9.99 2.26 -9.82
C SER A 313 9.14 2.41 -11.07
N ARG A 314 8.51 3.58 -11.23
CA ARG A 314 7.70 3.92 -12.39
C ARG A 314 8.24 5.18 -13.07
N PRO A 315 9.26 5.05 -13.94
CA PRO A 315 9.93 6.19 -14.56
C PRO A 315 8.98 7.15 -15.29
N ASP A 316 7.93 6.59 -15.93
CA ASP A 316 6.94 7.34 -16.71
C ASP A 316 5.73 7.82 -15.88
N ALA A 317 5.83 7.81 -14.54
CA ALA A 317 4.74 8.25 -13.68
C ALA A 317 4.35 9.71 -14.01
N PRO A 318 3.03 10.03 -14.07
CA PRO A 318 2.57 11.39 -14.31
C PRO A 318 2.92 12.30 -13.13
N PRO A 319 2.90 13.63 -13.31
CA PRO A 319 3.06 14.59 -12.22
C PRO A 319 2.03 14.35 -11.10
N LEU A 320 2.40 14.66 -9.86
CA LEU A 320 1.53 14.55 -8.68
C LEU A 320 0.61 15.76 -8.49
N ARG A 321 0.76 16.78 -9.37
CA ARG A 321 -0.01 18.04 -9.34
C ARG A 321 -1.00 18.08 -10.50
#